data_95e61596252ed8bd114d49690f8cbe50
#
_entry.id   95e61596252ed8bd114d49690f8cbe50
#
_cell.length_a   1.000
_cell.length_b   1.000
_cell.length_c   1.000
_cell.angle_alpha   90.00
_cell.angle_beta   90.00
_cell.angle_gamma   90.00
#
_symmetry.space_group_name_H-M   'P 1'
#
loop_
_entity.id
_entity.type
_entity.pdbx_description
1 polymer ?
#
loop_
_entity_poly.entity_id
_entity_poly.type
_entity_poly.pdbx_seq_one_letter_code
_entity_poly.pdbx_strand_id
1 'polypeptide(L)'
;MNQQQHNQLRSQFPALAQEVNGHPLVYLDNAATTQKPRAVLDAIAHYYRADNANVHRAAHALSGRATLAFEDARETVARFINAPRSHEVIWTRGTTEAINLVAQSWGMSELKGGDEIILSTLEHHANIVPWQLVAQRTGAVIRVIPLDERGDLDLAAYRAMLGPRTRLVSVAHVSNALGTVNPVAQIVEAAKAVGAVTLIDGAQAVAHLEVDVQAIGCDFYTFSGHKLYGPTGIGVLWGRTELLERMPPWQAGGEMIDRVSFSGTTFNVLPFKFEAGTPHIAGAIGLAAAIDFVMGQDRQWLAKHEQALTDYLVAGLQQVPGLRLVGEPGQRAGAVSFLLDDIHPQDAATLLDMQGIALRVGHHCAMPLMESLGIGGTMRASLACYNNRDDVDALLAALHKLSDFF
;
A
#
# COMPACT_ATOMS: atom_id res chain seq x y z
N MET A 1 -13.01 20.46 -8.84
CA MET A 1 -12.06 20.44 -10.00
C MET A 1 -12.86 20.24 -11.29
N ASN A 2 -12.43 20.78 -12.42
CA ASN A 2 -13.01 20.55 -13.76
C ASN A 2 -11.98 19.85 -14.67
N GLN A 3 -12.35 19.52 -15.92
CA GLN A 3 -11.47 18.82 -16.86
C GLN A 3 -10.15 19.56 -17.11
N GLN A 4 -10.18 20.88 -17.23
CA GLN A 4 -8.96 21.68 -17.43
C GLN A 4 -8.02 21.59 -16.21
N GLN A 5 -8.56 21.62 -14.99
CA GLN A 5 -7.79 21.48 -13.77
C GLN A 5 -7.23 20.06 -13.64
N HIS A 6 -7.98 19.03 -14.08
CA HIS A 6 -7.47 17.67 -14.11
C HIS A 6 -6.32 17.50 -15.11
N ASN A 7 -6.41 18.12 -16.28
CA ASN A 7 -5.31 18.14 -17.25
C ASN A 7 -4.05 18.84 -16.68
N GLN A 8 -4.24 19.91 -15.92
CA GLN A 8 -3.15 20.58 -15.20
C GLN A 8 -2.53 19.66 -14.12
N LEU A 9 -3.36 18.91 -13.37
CA LEU A 9 -2.87 17.91 -12.42
C LEU A 9 -2.06 16.83 -13.14
N ARG A 10 -2.57 16.24 -14.23
CA ARG A 10 -1.86 15.22 -15.03
C ARG A 10 -0.52 15.74 -15.54
N SER A 11 -0.42 16.99 -15.96
CA SER A 11 0.81 17.61 -16.46
C SER A 11 1.91 17.75 -15.41
N GLN A 12 1.58 17.59 -14.12
CA GLN A 12 2.57 17.55 -13.03
C GLN A 12 3.37 16.24 -13.00
N PHE A 13 2.96 15.21 -13.74
CA PHE A 13 3.60 13.91 -13.79
C PHE A 13 4.41 13.76 -15.08
N PRO A 14 5.69 14.14 -15.10
CA PRO A 14 6.49 14.23 -16.34
C PRO A 14 6.65 12.90 -17.07
N ALA A 15 6.64 11.78 -16.34
CA ALA A 15 6.75 10.45 -16.93
C ALA A 15 5.58 10.10 -17.87
N LEU A 16 4.42 10.75 -17.72
CA LEU A 16 3.25 10.50 -18.55
C LEU A 16 3.31 11.23 -19.93
N ALA A 17 4.27 12.11 -20.11
CA ALA A 17 4.43 12.88 -21.34
C ALA A 17 5.38 12.23 -22.37
N GLN A 18 5.66 10.94 -22.22
CA GLN A 18 6.54 10.20 -23.13
C GLN A 18 5.76 9.31 -24.10
N GLU A 19 6.46 8.88 -25.13
CA GLU A 19 6.01 7.83 -26.05
C GLU A 19 6.72 6.51 -25.72
N VAL A 20 6.01 5.41 -25.86
CA VAL A 20 6.52 4.05 -25.75
C VAL A 20 6.13 3.30 -27.01
N ASN A 21 7.08 2.67 -27.67
CA ASN A 21 6.90 1.97 -28.94
C ASN A 21 6.27 2.84 -30.07
N GLY A 22 6.51 4.16 -30.04
CA GLY A 22 5.94 5.12 -31.00
C GLY A 22 4.49 5.52 -30.73
N HIS A 23 3.96 5.21 -29.54
CA HIS A 23 2.61 5.55 -29.10
C HIS A 23 2.67 6.37 -27.80
N PRO A 24 1.73 7.30 -27.55
CA PRO A 24 1.60 7.96 -26.26
C PRO A 24 1.47 6.93 -25.13
N LEU A 25 2.16 7.15 -24.02
CA LEU A 25 2.10 6.24 -22.86
C LEU A 25 0.72 6.27 -22.22
N VAL A 26 0.07 5.11 -22.14
CA VAL A 26 -1.11 4.83 -21.32
C VAL A 26 -0.68 3.98 -20.13
N TYR A 27 -0.52 4.62 -18.95
CA TYR A 27 0.02 3.95 -17.77
C TYR A 27 -1.10 3.49 -16.84
N LEU A 28 -1.32 2.17 -16.79
CA LEU A 28 -2.38 1.49 -16.02
C LEU A 28 -1.83 0.43 -15.05
N ASP A 29 -0.57 0.56 -14.62
CA ASP A 29 0.04 -0.32 -13.61
C ASP A 29 0.27 0.40 -12.26
N ASN A 30 -0.68 1.25 -11.86
CA ASN A 30 -0.57 2.10 -10.66
C ASN A 30 -0.59 1.31 -9.35
N ALA A 31 -1.26 0.18 -9.29
CA ALA A 31 -1.27 -0.69 -8.11
C ALA A 31 0.11 -1.36 -7.85
N ALA A 32 1.01 -1.39 -8.86
CA ALA A 32 2.39 -1.77 -8.67
C ALA A 32 3.23 -0.59 -8.14
N THR A 33 3.18 0.56 -8.83
CA THR A 33 3.81 1.83 -8.42
C THR A 33 3.15 2.98 -9.17
N THR A 34 2.91 4.10 -8.52
CA THR A 34 2.39 5.31 -9.16
C THR A 34 3.51 6.14 -9.79
N GLN A 35 3.21 7.01 -10.74
CA GLN A 35 4.14 8.03 -11.23
C GLN A 35 4.34 9.15 -10.19
N LYS A 36 5.43 9.92 -10.33
CA LYS A 36 5.83 10.94 -9.35
C LYS A 36 5.57 12.33 -9.88
N PRO A 37 4.88 13.20 -9.12
CA PRO A 37 4.71 14.59 -9.52
C PRO A 37 6.01 15.37 -9.40
N ARG A 38 6.13 16.50 -10.13
CA ARG A 38 7.32 17.39 -10.09
C ARG A 38 7.67 17.80 -8.67
N ALA A 39 6.69 18.09 -7.82
CA ALA A 39 6.90 18.47 -6.43
C ALA A 39 7.76 17.46 -5.66
N VAL A 40 7.56 16.16 -5.88
CA VAL A 40 8.34 15.08 -5.26
C VAL A 40 9.76 15.04 -5.82
N LEU A 41 9.90 15.13 -7.14
CA LEU A 41 11.20 15.11 -7.81
C LEU A 41 12.05 16.31 -7.39
N ASP A 42 11.44 17.49 -7.32
CA ASP A 42 12.10 18.75 -6.93
C ASP A 42 12.49 18.72 -5.44
N ALA A 43 11.64 18.21 -4.55
CA ALA A 43 11.96 18.11 -3.12
C ALA A 43 13.16 17.20 -2.86
N ILE A 44 13.23 16.02 -3.51
CA ILE A 44 14.36 15.11 -3.41
C ILE A 44 15.65 15.77 -3.99
N ALA A 45 15.53 16.38 -5.15
CA ALA A 45 16.65 17.05 -5.80
C ALA A 45 17.16 18.23 -4.97
N HIS A 46 16.27 19.02 -4.36
CA HIS A 46 16.63 20.13 -3.48
C HIS A 46 17.40 19.63 -2.26
N TYR A 47 16.90 18.60 -1.58
CA TYR A 47 17.60 18.03 -0.42
C TYR A 47 19.04 17.67 -0.76
N TYR A 48 19.28 16.93 -1.83
CA TYR A 48 20.64 16.52 -2.20
C TYR A 48 21.52 17.67 -2.70
N ARG A 49 20.95 18.70 -3.31
CA ARG A 49 21.72 19.87 -3.81
C ARG A 49 22.06 20.89 -2.73
N ALA A 50 21.21 21.04 -1.70
CA ALA A 50 21.28 22.16 -0.78
C ALA A 50 21.42 21.77 0.70
N ASP A 51 20.81 20.66 1.14
CA ASP A 51 20.63 20.36 2.56
C ASP A 51 21.12 18.96 2.98
N ASN A 52 21.84 18.26 2.09
CA ASN A 52 22.31 16.91 2.37
C ASN A 52 23.23 16.86 3.59
N ALA A 53 22.72 16.35 4.69
CA ALA A 53 23.44 16.09 5.93
C ALA A 53 22.76 14.95 6.71
N ASN A 54 23.51 14.33 7.64
CA ASN A 54 22.89 13.41 8.58
C ASN A 54 22.02 14.19 9.59
N VAL A 55 21.04 13.50 10.16
CA VAL A 55 20.02 14.06 11.07
C VAL A 55 20.37 13.81 12.54
N HIS A 56 19.79 14.61 13.43
CA HIS A 56 19.75 14.53 14.90
C HIS A 56 21.06 14.80 15.66
N ARG A 57 22.25 14.41 15.17
CA ARG A 57 23.48 14.37 16.01
C ARG A 57 24.56 15.39 15.67
N ALA A 58 24.44 16.13 14.58
CA ALA A 58 25.47 17.06 14.19
C ALA A 58 25.13 18.52 14.59
N ALA A 59 26.14 19.25 15.02
CA ALA A 59 25.99 20.62 15.52
C ALA A 59 26.25 21.72 14.45
N HIS A 60 25.83 21.47 13.20
CA HIS A 60 25.99 22.44 12.11
C HIS A 60 24.66 22.72 11.37
N ALA A 61 24.57 23.87 10.70
CA ALA A 61 23.34 24.36 10.11
C ALA A 61 22.67 23.37 9.10
N LEU A 62 23.48 22.69 8.27
CA LEU A 62 22.93 21.69 7.32
C LEU A 62 22.21 20.55 8.02
N SER A 63 22.82 19.99 9.09
CA SER A 63 22.17 18.96 9.88
C SER A 63 20.90 19.44 10.55
N GLY A 64 20.87 20.68 11.04
CA GLY A 64 19.70 21.32 11.61
C GLY A 64 18.53 21.36 10.59
N ARG A 65 18.82 21.81 9.35
CA ARG A 65 17.82 21.88 8.28
C ARG A 65 17.35 20.49 7.85
N ALA A 66 18.27 19.53 7.69
CA ALA A 66 17.95 18.16 7.35
C ALA A 66 17.07 17.49 8.44
N THR A 67 17.40 17.71 9.72
CA THR A 67 16.62 17.17 10.85
C THR A 67 15.21 17.77 10.87
N LEU A 68 15.09 19.09 10.72
CA LEU A 68 13.78 19.75 10.66
C LEU A 68 12.92 19.18 9.53
N ALA A 69 13.46 19.11 8.30
CA ALA A 69 12.73 18.60 7.15
C ALA A 69 12.34 17.12 7.32
N PHE A 70 13.17 16.32 7.97
CA PHE A 70 12.91 14.90 8.24
C PHE A 70 11.81 14.70 9.29
N GLU A 71 11.79 15.48 10.36
CA GLU A 71 10.76 15.40 11.39
C GLU A 71 9.45 16.08 10.95
N ASP A 72 9.50 17.16 10.18
CA ASP A 72 8.32 17.76 9.54
C ASP A 72 7.64 16.76 8.58
N ALA A 73 8.43 15.90 7.91
CA ALA A 73 7.89 14.82 7.08
C ALA A 73 7.11 13.80 7.93
N ARG A 74 7.59 13.47 9.13
CA ARG A 74 6.89 12.58 10.06
C ARG A 74 5.56 13.19 10.53
N GLU A 75 5.56 14.47 10.87
CA GLU A 75 4.34 15.22 11.23
C GLU A 75 3.33 15.24 10.05
N THR A 76 3.81 15.40 8.82
CA THR A 76 2.98 15.38 7.62
C THR A 76 2.30 14.02 7.44
N VAL A 77 3.02 12.92 7.65
CA VAL A 77 2.44 11.58 7.65
C VAL A 77 1.40 11.41 8.76
N ALA A 78 1.71 11.85 9.97
CA ALA A 78 0.79 11.73 11.10
C ALA A 78 -0.53 12.46 10.82
N ARG A 79 -0.48 13.69 10.30
CA ARG A 79 -1.68 14.44 9.88
C ARG A 79 -2.45 13.72 8.77
N PHE A 80 -1.75 13.15 7.80
CA PHE A 80 -2.36 12.51 6.63
C PHE A 80 -3.24 11.32 6.98
N ILE A 81 -2.81 10.50 7.95
CA ILE A 81 -3.57 9.33 8.42
C ILE A 81 -4.36 9.58 9.70
N ASN A 82 -4.45 10.84 10.15
CA ASN A 82 -5.05 11.24 11.43
C ASN A 82 -4.48 10.47 12.64
N ALA A 83 -3.15 10.27 12.67
CA ALA A 83 -2.48 9.67 13.82
C ALA A 83 -2.48 10.66 15.01
N PRO A 84 -2.69 10.18 16.25
CA PRO A 84 -2.73 11.07 17.43
C PRO A 84 -1.39 11.77 17.70
N ARG A 85 -0.28 11.10 17.36
CA ARG A 85 1.07 11.56 17.70
C ARG A 85 2.06 11.16 16.62
N SER A 86 2.99 12.04 16.27
CA SER A 86 4.00 11.79 15.25
C SER A 86 5.01 10.71 15.64
N HIS A 87 5.33 10.55 16.93
CA HIS A 87 6.24 9.50 17.39
C HIS A 87 5.67 8.06 17.27
N GLU A 88 4.40 7.92 16.89
CA GLU A 88 3.75 6.66 16.51
C GLU A 88 4.02 6.28 15.05
N VAL A 89 4.60 7.18 14.27
CA VAL A 89 5.00 6.97 12.87
C VAL A 89 6.45 6.51 12.83
N ILE A 90 6.67 5.28 12.37
CA ILE A 90 8.00 4.66 12.23
C ILE A 90 8.34 4.60 10.74
N TRP A 91 9.50 5.09 10.37
CA TRP A 91 10.00 4.96 9.00
C TRP A 91 10.46 3.54 8.70
N THR A 92 10.03 3.02 7.57
CA THR A 92 10.43 1.73 7.03
C THR A 92 10.77 1.85 5.55
N ARG A 93 11.30 0.80 4.92
CA ARG A 93 11.53 0.80 3.46
C ARG A 93 10.25 0.58 2.65
N GLY A 94 9.14 0.25 3.30
CA GLY A 94 7.84 0.00 2.68
C GLY A 94 6.98 -0.92 3.56
N THR A 95 5.76 -1.19 3.11
CA THR A 95 4.79 -2.06 3.78
C THR A 95 5.37 -3.43 4.17
N THR A 96 6.14 -4.05 3.28
CA THR A 96 6.76 -5.36 3.56
C THR A 96 7.65 -5.30 4.80
N GLU A 97 8.50 -4.29 4.92
CA GLU A 97 9.35 -4.14 6.10
C GLU A 97 8.53 -3.80 7.34
N ALA A 98 7.51 -2.95 7.21
CA ALA A 98 6.63 -2.60 8.31
C ALA A 98 5.91 -3.82 8.91
N ILE A 99 5.36 -4.70 8.07
CA ILE A 99 4.72 -5.94 8.52
C ILE A 99 5.76 -6.88 9.15
N ASN A 100 6.95 -7.02 8.56
CA ASN A 100 8.03 -7.81 9.15
C ASN A 100 8.48 -7.27 10.51
N LEU A 101 8.54 -5.94 10.71
CA LEU A 101 8.84 -5.33 11.99
C LEU A 101 7.82 -5.77 13.05
N VAL A 102 6.53 -5.64 12.76
CA VAL A 102 5.48 -6.08 13.71
C VAL A 102 5.56 -7.59 13.94
N ALA A 103 5.76 -8.38 12.89
CA ALA A 103 5.85 -9.84 13.00
C ALA A 103 7.05 -10.29 13.85
N GLN A 104 8.24 -9.74 13.60
CA GLN A 104 9.47 -10.15 14.30
C GLN A 104 9.58 -9.54 15.70
N SER A 105 9.00 -8.37 15.94
CA SER A 105 9.02 -7.72 17.25
C SER A 105 7.81 -8.17 18.09
N TRP A 106 6.60 -7.70 17.75
CA TRP A 106 5.38 -8.04 18.48
C TRP A 106 5.03 -9.53 18.37
N GLY A 107 5.01 -10.07 17.15
CA GLY A 107 4.58 -11.45 16.91
C GLY A 107 5.44 -12.47 17.63
N MET A 108 6.77 -12.30 17.59
CA MET A 108 7.69 -13.23 18.26
C MET A 108 7.70 -13.11 19.79
N SER A 109 7.31 -11.96 20.35
CA SER A 109 7.28 -11.75 21.82
C SER A 109 5.93 -12.11 22.45
N GLU A 110 4.85 -12.00 21.73
CA GLU A 110 3.49 -12.11 22.29
C GLU A 110 2.77 -13.42 21.90
N LEU A 111 3.05 -13.97 20.71
CA LEU A 111 2.35 -15.17 20.22
C LEU A 111 2.95 -16.46 20.80
N LYS A 112 2.05 -17.42 21.06
CA LYS A 112 2.38 -18.71 21.67
C LYS A 112 1.70 -19.85 20.92
N GLY A 113 2.08 -21.08 21.23
CA GLY A 113 1.48 -22.28 20.67
C GLY A 113 -0.04 -22.32 20.86
N GLY A 114 -0.77 -22.51 19.76
CA GLY A 114 -2.23 -22.55 19.74
C GLY A 114 -2.93 -21.18 19.64
N ASP A 115 -2.20 -20.07 19.73
CA ASP A 115 -2.74 -18.75 19.38
C ASP A 115 -3.12 -18.69 17.90
N GLU A 116 -4.16 -17.94 17.56
CA GLU A 116 -4.66 -17.84 16.19
C GLU A 116 -4.32 -16.47 15.57
N ILE A 117 -3.78 -16.53 14.34
CA ILE A 117 -3.52 -15.39 13.47
C ILE A 117 -4.57 -15.45 12.35
N ILE A 118 -5.44 -14.46 12.24
CA ILE A 118 -6.42 -14.38 11.17
C ILE A 118 -5.91 -13.46 10.07
N LEU A 119 -5.82 -14.01 8.86
CA LEU A 119 -5.51 -13.33 7.61
C LEU A 119 -6.73 -13.41 6.68
N SER A 120 -6.66 -12.78 5.50
CA SER A 120 -7.69 -12.98 4.48
C SER A 120 -7.14 -13.62 3.21
N THR A 121 -8.03 -14.14 2.38
CA THR A 121 -7.68 -14.65 1.04
C THR A 121 -7.16 -13.54 0.12
N LEU A 122 -7.48 -12.27 0.40
CA LEU A 122 -7.07 -11.11 -0.40
C LEU A 122 -5.65 -10.61 -0.11
N GLU A 123 -4.91 -11.25 0.80
CA GLU A 123 -3.63 -10.70 1.26
C GLU A 123 -2.54 -10.76 0.19
N HIS A 124 -1.79 -9.67 0.11
CA HIS A 124 -0.49 -9.65 -0.56
C HIS A 124 0.49 -10.57 0.19
N HIS A 125 1.44 -11.19 -0.53
CA HIS A 125 2.46 -12.07 0.08
C HIS A 125 3.18 -11.45 1.28
N ALA A 126 3.36 -10.12 1.29
CA ALA A 126 3.97 -9.39 2.39
C ALA A 126 3.18 -9.49 3.71
N ASN A 127 1.86 -9.73 3.63
CA ASN A 127 0.99 -9.94 4.78
C ASN A 127 0.60 -11.42 5.01
N ILE A 128 1.32 -12.34 4.37
CA ILE A 128 1.17 -13.79 4.59
C ILE A 128 2.48 -14.38 5.12
N VAL A 129 3.56 -14.23 4.35
CA VAL A 129 4.83 -14.93 4.60
C VAL A 129 5.45 -14.59 5.97
N PRO A 130 5.49 -13.33 6.44
CA PRO A 130 6.02 -13.03 7.76
C PRO A 130 5.25 -13.77 8.88
N TRP A 131 3.93 -13.87 8.75
CA TRP A 131 3.09 -14.57 9.73
C TRP A 131 3.26 -16.08 9.69
N GLN A 132 3.51 -16.67 8.51
CA GLN A 132 3.88 -18.09 8.41
C GLN A 132 5.18 -18.39 9.14
N LEU A 133 6.20 -17.52 8.99
CA LEU A 133 7.47 -17.69 9.70
C LEU A 133 7.33 -17.54 11.22
N VAL A 134 6.50 -16.62 11.68
CA VAL A 134 6.17 -16.46 13.10
C VAL A 134 5.41 -17.68 13.60
N ALA A 135 4.37 -18.13 12.90
CA ALA A 135 3.58 -19.31 13.27
C ALA A 135 4.44 -20.57 13.39
N GLN A 136 5.38 -20.80 12.46
CA GLN A 136 6.33 -21.91 12.51
C GLN A 136 7.21 -21.89 13.77
N ARG A 137 7.61 -20.69 14.24
CA ARG A 137 8.49 -20.55 15.39
C ARG A 137 7.76 -20.57 16.74
N THR A 138 6.55 -20.04 16.78
CA THR A 138 5.77 -19.89 18.02
C THR A 138 4.77 -21.01 18.24
N GLY A 139 4.42 -21.77 17.19
CA GLY A 139 3.33 -22.75 17.21
C GLY A 139 1.94 -22.13 17.10
N ALA A 140 1.85 -20.84 16.72
CA ALA A 140 0.58 -20.21 16.40
C ALA A 140 -0.03 -20.81 15.12
N VAL A 141 -1.34 -20.63 14.94
CA VAL A 141 -2.11 -21.21 13.83
C VAL A 141 -2.67 -20.10 12.97
N ILE A 142 -2.43 -20.18 11.65
CA ILE A 142 -3.02 -19.23 10.69
C ILE A 142 -4.42 -19.72 10.31
N ARG A 143 -5.39 -18.80 10.36
CA ARG A 143 -6.75 -18.96 9.87
C ARG A 143 -7.03 -17.93 8.78
N VAL A 144 -7.79 -18.32 7.75
CA VAL A 144 -7.99 -17.47 6.58
C VAL A 144 -9.47 -17.17 6.39
N ILE A 145 -9.83 -15.90 6.30
CA ILE A 145 -11.18 -15.42 5.97
C ILE A 145 -11.41 -15.72 4.48
N PRO A 146 -12.44 -16.51 4.14
CA PRO A 146 -12.76 -16.80 2.75
C PRO A 146 -13.40 -15.60 2.05
N LEU A 147 -13.56 -15.72 0.72
CA LEU A 147 -14.32 -14.79 -0.10
C LEU A 147 -15.74 -15.31 -0.32
N ASP A 148 -16.64 -14.38 -0.58
CA ASP A 148 -17.92 -14.66 -1.20
C ASP A 148 -17.78 -14.79 -2.74
N GLU A 149 -18.88 -15.04 -3.43
CA GLU A 149 -18.93 -15.21 -4.89
C GLU A 149 -18.53 -13.94 -5.68
N ARG A 150 -18.60 -12.77 -5.03
CA ARG A 150 -18.26 -11.48 -5.64
C ARG A 150 -16.79 -11.10 -5.48
N GLY A 151 -16.10 -11.75 -4.56
CA GLY A 151 -14.71 -11.40 -4.19
C GLY A 151 -14.63 -10.40 -3.04
N ASP A 152 -15.71 -10.26 -2.26
CA ASP A 152 -15.72 -9.58 -0.97
C ASP A 152 -15.37 -10.58 0.14
N LEU A 153 -14.89 -10.11 1.30
CA LEU A 153 -14.63 -10.96 2.46
C LEU A 153 -15.95 -11.47 3.07
N ASP A 154 -16.05 -12.78 3.32
CA ASP A 154 -17.14 -13.35 4.07
C ASP A 154 -17.06 -12.96 5.56
N LEU A 155 -17.74 -11.87 5.91
CA LEU A 155 -17.75 -11.36 7.28
C LEU A 155 -18.52 -12.27 8.26
N ALA A 156 -19.41 -13.13 7.79
CA ALA A 156 -20.08 -14.11 8.65
C ALA A 156 -19.10 -15.21 9.06
N ALA A 157 -18.36 -15.76 8.09
CA ALA A 157 -17.27 -16.69 8.36
C ALA A 157 -16.18 -16.07 9.25
N TYR A 158 -15.80 -14.82 9.00
CA TYR A 158 -14.86 -14.10 9.84
C TYR A 158 -15.31 -14.03 11.31
N ARG A 159 -16.56 -13.58 11.56
CA ARG A 159 -17.09 -13.50 12.93
C ARG A 159 -17.15 -14.86 13.61
N ALA A 160 -17.45 -15.93 12.86
CA ALA A 160 -17.46 -17.30 13.39
C ALA A 160 -16.05 -17.83 13.72
N MET A 161 -14.99 -17.27 13.14
CA MET A 161 -13.60 -17.62 13.47
C MET A 161 -13.10 -16.99 14.76
N LEU A 162 -13.68 -15.85 15.17
CA LEU A 162 -13.20 -15.11 16.32
C LEU A 162 -13.46 -15.86 17.64
N GLY A 163 -12.45 -15.90 18.50
CA GLY A 163 -12.53 -16.56 19.79
C GLY A 163 -11.38 -16.21 20.73
N PRO A 164 -11.34 -16.84 21.93
CA PRO A 164 -10.34 -16.53 22.96
C PRO A 164 -8.87 -16.76 22.55
N ARG A 165 -8.65 -17.57 21.49
CA ARG A 165 -7.33 -17.83 20.95
C ARG A 165 -6.93 -16.86 19.84
N THR A 166 -7.84 -16.06 19.31
CA THR A 166 -7.54 -15.05 18.31
C THR A 166 -6.69 -13.95 18.93
N ARG A 167 -5.43 -13.84 18.50
CA ARG A 167 -4.47 -12.87 19.03
C ARG A 167 -4.13 -11.77 18.05
N LEU A 168 -4.23 -12.06 16.75
CA LEU A 168 -3.96 -11.12 15.67
C LEU A 168 -4.98 -11.26 14.56
N VAL A 169 -5.45 -10.13 14.04
CA VAL A 169 -6.15 -10.02 12.76
C VAL A 169 -5.36 -9.07 11.87
N SER A 170 -4.83 -9.56 10.75
CA SER A 170 -4.03 -8.77 9.82
C SER A 170 -4.62 -8.86 8.42
N VAL A 171 -5.17 -7.74 7.92
CA VAL A 171 -5.91 -7.72 6.65
C VAL A 171 -5.59 -6.48 5.82
N ALA A 172 -5.67 -6.62 4.49
CA ALA A 172 -5.57 -5.52 3.56
C ALA A 172 -6.79 -4.59 3.65
N HIS A 173 -6.58 -3.28 3.57
CA HIS A 173 -7.65 -2.30 3.45
C HIS A 173 -8.26 -2.32 2.05
N VAL A 174 -7.38 -2.40 1.02
CA VAL A 174 -7.79 -2.55 -0.38
C VAL A 174 -6.96 -3.65 -1.02
N SER A 175 -7.62 -4.58 -1.71
CA SER A 175 -6.95 -5.65 -2.44
C SER A 175 -6.16 -5.09 -3.62
N ASN A 176 -4.89 -5.45 -3.71
CA ASN A 176 -4.04 -5.06 -4.85
C ASN A 176 -4.38 -5.86 -6.13
N ALA A 177 -5.09 -6.96 -6.02
CA ALA A 177 -5.48 -7.79 -7.17
C ALA A 177 -6.88 -7.43 -7.68
N LEU A 178 -7.89 -7.43 -6.82
CA LEU A 178 -9.30 -7.23 -7.21
C LEU A 178 -9.78 -5.79 -7.04
N GLY A 179 -9.05 -4.96 -6.30
CA GLY A 179 -9.50 -3.62 -5.92
C GLY A 179 -10.57 -3.62 -4.82
N THR A 180 -10.95 -4.78 -4.28
CA THR A 180 -11.94 -4.90 -3.18
C THR A 180 -11.57 -3.98 -2.02
N VAL A 181 -12.48 -3.12 -1.62
CA VAL A 181 -12.36 -2.27 -0.42
C VAL A 181 -12.96 -3.01 0.76
N ASN A 182 -12.13 -3.46 1.69
CA ASN A 182 -12.56 -4.20 2.87
C ASN A 182 -13.11 -3.26 3.95
N PRO A 183 -14.18 -3.64 4.67
CA PRO A 183 -14.78 -2.86 5.74
C PRO A 183 -13.95 -2.97 7.02
N VAL A 184 -12.72 -2.42 7.00
CA VAL A 184 -11.70 -2.62 8.05
C VAL A 184 -12.14 -2.14 9.43
N ALA A 185 -12.97 -1.09 9.52
CA ALA A 185 -13.50 -0.63 10.81
C ALA A 185 -14.37 -1.71 11.49
N GLN A 186 -15.24 -2.40 10.72
CA GLN A 186 -16.05 -3.51 11.23
C GLN A 186 -15.21 -4.72 11.61
N ILE A 187 -14.15 -5.00 10.81
CA ILE A 187 -13.21 -6.09 11.08
C ILE A 187 -12.45 -5.82 12.38
N VAL A 188 -11.96 -4.60 12.56
CA VAL A 188 -11.23 -4.16 13.75
C VAL A 188 -12.12 -4.19 14.99
N GLU A 189 -13.36 -3.69 14.90
CA GLU A 189 -14.32 -3.72 16.00
C GLU A 189 -14.56 -5.15 16.50
N ALA A 190 -14.80 -6.08 15.58
CA ALA A 190 -15.04 -7.48 15.93
C ALA A 190 -13.77 -8.17 16.51
N ALA A 191 -12.57 -7.88 15.99
CA ALA A 191 -11.31 -8.36 16.54
C ALA A 191 -11.07 -7.87 17.97
N LYS A 192 -11.32 -6.60 18.23
CA LYS A 192 -11.18 -6.01 19.56
C LYS A 192 -12.14 -6.58 20.59
N ALA A 193 -13.34 -6.98 20.18
CA ALA A 193 -14.32 -7.61 21.06
C ALA A 193 -13.81 -8.92 21.69
N VAL A 194 -12.85 -9.59 21.07
CA VAL A 194 -12.16 -10.79 21.58
C VAL A 194 -10.77 -10.52 22.11
N GLY A 195 -10.32 -9.25 22.15
CA GLY A 195 -9.00 -8.84 22.64
C GLY A 195 -7.85 -9.08 21.66
N ALA A 196 -8.13 -9.27 20.38
CA ALA A 196 -7.11 -9.44 19.35
C ALA A 196 -6.48 -8.09 18.94
N VAL A 197 -5.20 -8.10 18.67
CA VAL A 197 -4.46 -7.00 18.06
C VAL A 197 -4.76 -6.96 16.56
N THR A 198 -4.78 -5.77 15.97
CA THR A 198 -5.13 -5.58 14.57
C THR A 198 -4.02 -4.87 13.80
N LEU A 199 -3.69 -5.39 12.61
CA LEU A 199 -2.80 -4.75 11.65
C LEU A 199 -3.55 -4.58 10.32
N ILE A 200 -3.56 -3.37 9.79
CA ILE A 200 -4.19 -3.05 8.51
C ILE A 200 -3.11 -2.70 7.48
N ASP A 201 -3.05 -3.49 6.41
CA ASP A 201 -2.23 -3.19 5.24
C ASP A 201 -2.96 -2.16 4.35
N GLY A 202 -2.53 -0.91 4.46
CA GLY A 202 -3.05 0.22 3.71
C GLY A 202 -2.30 0.53 2.42
N ALA A 203 -1.43 -0.36 1.93
CA ALA A 203 -0.55 -0.09 0.79
C ALA A 203 -1.29 0.38 -0.47
N GLN A 204 -2.48 -0.13 -0.72
CA GLN A 204 -3.33 0.33 -1.83
C GLN A 204 -4.28 1.45 -1.41
N ALA A 205 -4.73 1.46 -0.17
CA ALA A 205 -5.78 2.35 0.29
C ALA A 205 -5.39 3.83 0.30
N VAL A 206 -4.16 4.16 0.75
CA VAL A 206 -3.73 5.55 1.00
C VAL A 206 -3.74 6.47 -0.24
N ALA A 207 -3.67 5.89 -1.45
CA ALA A 207 -3.75 6.66 -2.70
C ALA A 207 -5.20 6.95 -3.13
N HIS A 208 -6.16 6.15 -2.69
CA HIS A 208 -7.54 6.14 -3.18
C HIS A 208 -8.57 6.59 -2.14
N LEU A 209 -8.29 6.32 -0.85
CA LEU A 209 -9.21 6.55 0.24
C LEU A 209 -8.67 7.58 1.24
N GLU A 210 -9.57 8.23 1.93
CA GLU A 210 -9.21 8.97 3.13
C GLU A 210 -9.02 7.98 4.29
N VAL A 211 -7.82 8.02 4.89
CA VAL A 211 -7.46 7.10 5.98
C VAL A 211 -7.45 7.85 7.29
N ASP A 212 -8.25 7.37 8.23
CA ASP A 212 -8.31 7.84 9.61
C ASP A 212 -8.07 6.64 10.55
N VAL A 213 -6.85 6.49 11.03
CA VAL A 213 -6.46 5.36 11.90
C VAL A 213 -7.19 5.38 13.24
N GLN A 214 -7.62 6.55 13.71
CA GLN A 214 -8.41 6.69 14.94
C GLN A 214 -9.84 6.19 14.72
N ALA A 215 -10.48 6.58 13.61
CA ALA A 215 -11.82 6.12 13.24
C ALA A 215 -11.87 4.63 12.90
N ILE A 216 -10.86 4.11 12.18
CA ILE A 216 -10.69 2.66 11.94
C ILE A 216 -10.50 1.93 13.27
N GLY A 217 -9.80 2.56 14.21
CA GLY A 217 -9.54 2.04 15.54
C GLY A 217 -8.50 0.92 15.58
N CYS A 218 -7.73 0.68 14.53
CA CYS A 218 -6.70 -0.37 14.46
C CYS A 218 -5.53 -0.11 15.42
N ASP A 219 -4.69 -1.13 15.60
CA ASP A 219 -3.51 -1.06 16.46
C ASP A 219 -2.25 -0.75 15.65
N PHE A 220 -2.19 -1.26 14.41
CA PHE A 220 -1.15 -0.98 13.44
C PHE A 220 -1.74 -0.66 12.07
N TYR A 221 -1.14 0.28 11.36
CA TYR A 221 -1.45 0.63 9.98
C TYR A 221 -0.15 0.81 9.18
N THR A 222 -0.08 0.30 7.96
CA THR A 222 1.15 0.36 7.18
C THR A 222 0.90 0.69 5.71
N PHE A 223 1.84 1.41 5.09
CA PHE A 223 1.81 1.69 3.66
C PHE A 223 3.19 1.99 3.09
N SER A 224 3.28 2.00 1.75
CA SER A 224 4.50 2.28 0.99
C SER A 224 4.39 3.61 0.25
N GLY A 225 5.45 4.41 0.28
CA GLY A 225 5.48 5.72 -0.36
C GLY A 225 5.32 5.66 -1.88
N HIS A 226 5.91 4.65 -2.53
CA HIS A 226 5.90 4.55 -4.00
C HIS A 226 4.52 4.27 -4.61
N LYS A 227 3.53 3.91 -3.83
CA LYS A 227 2.12 3.76 -4.25
C LYS A 227 1.29 5.01 -4.00
N LEU A 228 1.80 5.92 -3.17
CA LEU A 228 1.21 7.23 -2.86
C LEU A 228 1.99 8.36 -3.53
N TYR A 229 2.33 8.21 -4.81
CA TYR A 229 3.07 9.19 -5.62
C TYR A 229 4.46 9.57 -5.09
N GLY A 230 4.90 8.97 -3.99
CA GLY A 230 6.18 9.18 -3.32
C GLY A 230 7.31 8.28 -3.87
N PRO A 231 8.53 8.41 -3.36
CA PRO A 231 9.67 7.62 -3.81
C PRO A 231 9.58 6.15 -3.38
N THR A 232 10.36 5.29 -4.04
CA THR A 232 10.63 3.92 -3.60
C THR A 232 11.55 3.92 -2.38
N GLY A 233 11.59 2.82 -1.64
CA GLY A 233 12.51 2.64 -0.51
C GLY A 233 12.13 3.40 0.76
N ILE A 234 10.94 3.97 0.81
CA ILE A 234 10.34 4.59 2.00
C ILE A 234 8.91 4.09 2.20
N GLY A 235 8.54 3.87 3.43
CA GLY A 235 7.19 3.52 3.86
C GLY A 235 7.00 3.82 5.34
N VAL A 236 5.84 3.49 5.82
CA VAL A 236 5.37 3.84 7.15
C VAL A 236 4.80 2.63 7.85
N LEU A 237 5.18 2.45 9.12
CA LEU A 237 4.40 1.77 10.13
C LEU A 237 3.87 2.82 11.09
N TRP A 238 2.56 2.93 11.23
CA TRP A 238 1.93 3.56 12.37
C TRP A 238 1.51 2.49 13.37
N GLY A 239 1.74 2.73 14.66
CA GLY A 239 1.29 1.84 15.72
C GLY A 239 0.94 2.60 16.97
N ARG A 240 0.02 2.07 17.78
CA ARG A 240 -0.35 2.67 19.08
C ARG A 240 0.85 2.73 20.01
N THR A 241 1.05 3.85 20.68
CA THR A 241 2.16 4.08 21.63
C THR A 241 2.33 2.90 22.59
N GLU A 242 1.24 2.42 23.20
CA GLU A 242 1.29 1.39 24.24
C GLU A 242 1.80 0.03 23.69
N LEU A 243 1.55 -0.27 22.43
CA LEU A 243 2.08 -1.47 21.78
C LEU A 243 3.53 -1.27 21.38
N LEU A 244 3.85 -0.16 20.74
CA LEU A 244 5.21 0.16 20.30
C LEU A 244 6.20 0.22 21.49
N GLU A 245 5.78 0.75 22.64
CA GLU A 245 6.62 0.79 23.85
C GLU A 245 6.95 -0.60 24.39
N ARG A 246 6.00 -1.54 24.34
CA ARG A 246 6.22 -2.92 24.81
C ARG A 246 6.99 -3.80 23.83
N MET A 247 6.93 -3.47 22.54
CA MET A 247 7.63 -4.25 21.51
C MET A 247 9.15 -4.13 21.67
N PRO A 248 9.89 -5.26 21.63
CA PRO A 248 11.35 -5.19 21.58
C PRO A 248 11.81 -4.59 20.24
N PRO A 249 13.00 -3.95 20.20
CA PRO A 249 13.60 -3.56 18.93
C PRO A 249 13.88 -4.82 18.08
N TRP A 250 13.78 -4.67 16.75
CA TRP A 250 14.00 -5.80 15.84
C TRP A 250 15.28 -5.66 15.00
N GLN A 251 15.73 -4.42 14.76
CA GLN A 251 17.04 -4.12 14.19
C GLN A 251 17.86 -3.38 15.25
N ALA A 252 19.15 -3.64 15.28
CA ALA A 252 20.07 -3.04 16.24
C ALA A 252 21.21 -2.30 15.52
N GLY A 253 21.66 -1.20 16.12
CA GLY A 253 22.74 -0.36 15.58
C GLY A 253 22.78 1.02 16.21
N GLY A 254 23.29 1.99 15.50
CA GLY A 254 23.25 3.40 15.92
C GLY A 254 21.82 3.95 15.86
N GLU A 255 21.60 5.12 16.38
CA GLU A 255 20.32 5.88 16.51
C GLU A 255 19.29 5.25 17.44
N MET A 256 19.06 3.94 17.37
CA MET A 256 18.03 3.25 18.12
C MET A 256 18.41 2.96 19.58
N ILE A 257 19.64 3.34 20.00
CA ILE A 257 20.19 3.14 21.35
C ILE A 257 20.21 4.45 22.14
N ASP A 258 20.04 4.35 23.45
CA ASP A 258 20.32 5.42 24.42
C ASP A 258 21.78 5.27 24.94
N ARG A 259 22.13 4.10 25.50
CA ARG A 259 23.48 3.82 25.99
C ARG A 259 23.94 2.44 25.54
N VAL A 260 25.22 2.32 25.19
CA VAL A 260 25.88 1.06 24.82
C VAL A 260 27.13 0.86 25.64
N SER A 261 27.29 -0.35 26.18
CA SER A 261 28.53 -0.86 26.75
C SER A 261 28.69 -2.35 26.41
N PHE A 262 29.89 -2.91 26.59
CA PHE A 262 30.05 -4.34 26.36
C PHE A 262 29.24 -5.21 27.34
N SER A 263 28.77 -4.66 28.46
CA SER A 263 27.94 -5.36 29.45
C SER A 263 26.43 -5.25 29.18
N GLY A 264 26.00 -4.36 28.27
CA GLY A 264 24.57 -4.19 27.93
C GLY A 264 24.25 -2.90 27.22
N THR A 265 23.02 -2.82 26.75
CA THR A 265 22.49 -1.70 25.95
C THR A 265 21.12 -1.28 26.48
N THR A 266 20.89 0.03 26.55
CA THR A 266 19.53 0.60 26.70
C THR A 266 19.10 1.22 25.38
N PHE A 267 17.79 1.20 25.11
CA PHE A 267 17.23 1.63 23.83
C PHE A 267 16.63 3.02 23.91
N ASN A 268 16.61 3.69 22.77
CA ASN A 268 16.07 5.01 22.65
C ASN A 268 14.53 5.00 22.76
N VAL A 269 13.92 6.19 22.91
CA VAL A 269 12.48 6.39 22.90
C VAL A 269 11.90 6.23 21.50
N LEU A 270 10.56 6.14 21.40
CA LEU A 270 9.85 6.20 20.11
C LEU A 270 10.09 7.56 19.43
N PRO A 271 10.17 7.58 18.10
CA PRO A 271 10.16 6.48 17.14
C PRO A 271 11.53 5.81 16.96
N PHE A 272 12.60 6.39 17.48
CA PHE A 272 14.00 6.04 17.21
C PHE A 272 14.37 4.62 17.60
N LYS A 273 13.69 4.04 18.59
CA LYS A 273 13.82 2.63 18.99
C LYS A 273 13.71 1.63 17.82
N PHE A 274 12.97 1.98 16.77
CA PHE A 274 12.75 1.13 15.60
C PHE A 274 13.46 1.62 14.34
N GLU A 275 14.26 2.70 14.42
CA GLU A 275 14.93 3.33 13.28
C GLU A 275 16.46 3.21 13.46
N ALA A 276 17.00 2.02 13.18
CA ALA A 276 18.43 1.76 13.33
C ALA A 276 19.24 2.27 12.14
N GLY A 277 20.33 3.00 12.43
CA GLY A 277 21.26 3.53 11.43
C GLY A 277 20.77 4.84 10.80
N THR A 278 21.53 5.36 9.84
CA THR A 278 21.13 6.58 9.10
C THR A 278 19.89 6.31 8.28
N PRO A 279 18.78 7.06 8.47
CA PRO A 279 17.51 6.81 7.80
C PRO A 279 17.53 7.26 6.33
N HIS A 280 16.49 6.89 5.58
CA HIS A 280 16.28 7.36 4.22
C HIS A 280 15.70 8.78 4.21
N ILE A 281 16.55 9.79 4.52
CA ILE A 281 16.14 11.19 4.73
C ILE A 281 15.46 11.76 3.48
N ALA A 282 16.09 11.63 2.31
CA ALA A 282 15.52 12.08 1.04
C ALA A 282 14.17 11.41 0.71
N GLY A 283 14.03 10.13 1.09
CA GLY A 283 12.78 9.38 0.91
C GLY A 283 11.66 9.91 1.80
N ALA A 284 11.94 10.22 3.05
CA ALA A 284 10.95 10.81 3.98
C ALA A 284 10.48 12.19 3.49
N ILE A 285 11.43 13.05 3.09
CA ILE A 285 11.13 14.38 2.52
C ILE A 285 10.30 14.25 1.23
N GLY A 286 10.68 13.32 0.34
CA GLY A 286 9.95 13.05 -0.89
C GLY A 286 8.54 12.50 -0.65
N LEU A 287 8.35 11.65 0.39
CA LEU A 287 7.03 11.16 0.77
C LEU A 287 6.15 12.30 1.34
N ALA A 288 6.70 13.17 2.16
CA ALA A 288 5.97 14.34 2.65
C ALA A 288 5.52 15.24 1.49
N ALA A 289 6.39 15.50 0.52
CA ALA A 289 6.03 16.26 -0.68
C ALA A 289 4.92 15.59 -1.51
N ALA A 290 4.88 14.24 -1.55
CA ALA A 290 3.80 13.51 -2.21
C ALA A 290 2.47 13.65 -1.44
N ILE A 291 2.52 13.57 -0.13
CA ILE A 291 1.35 13.75 0.74
C ILE A 291 0.81 15.17 0.62
N ASP A 292 1.67 16.18 0.72
CA ASP A 292 1.28 17.58 0.57
C ASP A 292 0.69 17.86 -0.82
N PHE A 293 1.25 17.25 -1.87
CA PHE A 293 0.68 17.30 -3.22
C PHE A 293 -0.76 16.75 -3.25
N VAL A 294 -1.00 15.58 -2.66
CA VAL A 294 -2.34 14.95 -2.62
C VAL A 294 -3.31 15.75 -1.74
N MET A 295 -2.86 16.21 -0.58
CA MET A 295 -3.68 17.01 0.35
C MET A 295 -4.03 18.40 -0.22
N GLY A 296 -3.19 18.93 -1.10
CA GLY A 296 -3.44 20.19 -1.82
C GLY A 296 -4.46 20.07 -2.96
N GLN A 297 -4.93 18.87 -3.29
CA GLN A 297 -5.93 18.65 -4.32
C GLN A 297 -7.36 18.62 -3.73
N ASP A 298 -8.35 18.79 -4.59
CA ASP A 298 -9.76 18.52 -4.26
C ASP A 298 -10.00 17.01 -4.15
N ARG A 299 -9.76 16.45 -2.95
CA ARG A 299 -9.83 15.00 -2.68
C ARG A 299 -11.22 14.42 -2.94
N GLN A 300 -12.28 15.18 -2.67
CA GLN A 300 -13.64 14.70 -2.93
C GLN A 300 -13.90 14.57 -4.43
N TRP A 301 -13.40 15.53 -5.21
CA TRP A 301 -13.50 15.44 -6.66
C TRP A 301 -12.66 14.28 -7.20
N LEU A 302 -11.42 14.10 -6.71
CA LEU A 302 -10.55 13.00 -7.13
C LEU A 302 -11.18 11.63 -6.84
N ALA A 303 -11.74 11.43 -5.66
CA ALA A 303 -12.43 10.19 -5.32
C ALA A 303 -13.61 9.90 -6.26
N LYS A 304 -14.44 10.93 -6.56
CA LYS A 304 -15.53 10.79 -7.52
C LYS A 304 -15.04 10.54 -8.93
N HIS A 305 -13.96 11.19 -9.35
CA HIS A 305 -13.35 11.00 -10.66
C HIS A 305 -12.82 9.57 -10.83
N GLU A 306 -12.04 9.07 -9.86
CA GLU A 306 -11.51 7.72 -9.90
C GLU A 306 -12.63 6.67 -9.87
N GLN A 307 -13.68 6.88 -9.07
CA GLN A 307 -14.83 5.97 -9.06
C GLN A 307 -15.53 5.96 -10.40
N ALA A 308 -15.86 7.14 -10.96
CA ALA A 308 -16.52 7.23 -12.26
C ALA A 308 -15.66 6.64 -13.41
N LEU A 309 -14.35 6.79 -13.32
CA LEU A 309 -13.41 6.21 -14.29
C LEU A 309 -13.30 4.68 -14.12
N THR A 310 -13.33 4.19 -12.90
CA THR A 310 -13.36 2.75 -12.59
C THR A 310 -14.65 2.11 -13.11
N ASP A 311 -15.80 2.75 -12.87
CA ASP A 311 -17.10 2.26 -13.36
C ASP A 311 -17.13 2.26 -14.90
N TYR A 312 -16.56 3.29 -15.53
CA TYR A 312 -16.43 3.38 -16.97
C TYR A 312 -15.52 2.28 -17.54
N LEU A 313 -14.38 2.01 -16.89
CA LEU A 313 -13.49 0.92 -17.26
C LEU A 313 -14.19 -0.44 -17.15
N VAL A 314 -14.86 -0.71 -16.04
CA VAL A 314 -15.59 -1.97 -15.80
C VAL A 314 -16.68 -2.18 -16.85
N ALA A 315 -17.51 -1.15 -17.09
CA ALA A 315 -18.57 -1.21 -18.09
C ALA A 315 -18.02 -1.45 -19.51
N GLY A 316 -16.90 -0.82 -19.85
CA GLY A 316 -16.24 -1.01 -21.15
C GLY A 316 -15.64 -2.41 -21.29
N LEU A 317 -14.96 -2.93 -20.26
CA LEU A 317 -14.40 -4.27 -20.26
C LEU A 317 -15.48 -5.35 -20.47
N GLN A 318 -16.65 -5.19 -19.86
CA GLN A 318 -17.79 -6.11 -20.02
C GLN A 318 -18.33 -6.16 -21.47
N GLN A 319 -18.00 -5.19 -22.31
CA GLN A 319 -18.41 -5.18 -23.73
C GLN A 319 -17.37 -5.82 -24.66
N VAL A 320 -16.16 -6.13 -24.15
CA VAL A 320 -15.12 -6.78 -24.96
C VAL A 320 -15.48 -8.28 -25.10
N PRO A 321 -15.61 -8.79 -26.35
CA PRO A 321 -15.93 -10.21 -26.57
C PRO A 321 -14.86 -11.12 -25.94
N GLY A 322 -15.28 -12.22 -25.30
CA GLY A 322 -14.39 -13.17 -24.65
C GLY A 322 -13.67 -12.64 -23.41
N LEU A 323 -14.02 -11.43 -22.91
CA LEU A 323 -13.44 -10.90 -21.69
C LEU A 323 -14.28 -11.31 -20.47
N ARG A 324 -13.60 -11.77 -19.43
CA ARG A 324 -14.21 -12.12 -18.13
C ARG A 324 -13.55 -11.28 -17.03
N LEU A 325 -14.35 -10.53 -16.27
CA LEU A 325 -13.89 -9.87 -15.06
C LEU A 325 -13.54 -10.89 -13.98
N VAL A 326 -12.53 -10.60 -13.17
CA VAL A 326 -12.15 -11.41 -12.02
C VAL A 326 -12.47 -10.65 -10.74
N GLY A 327 -13.52 -11.08 -10.04
CA GLY A 327 -14.12 -10.39 -8.90
C GLY A 327 -15.00 -9.20 -9.32
N GLU A 328 -16.14 -9.08 -8.66
CA GLU A 328 -17.09 -7.96 -8.79
C GLU A 328 -17.48 -7.46 -7.39
N PRO A 329 -16.51 -6.95 -6.60
CA PRO A 329 -16.75 -6.56 -5.22
C PRO A 329 -17.77 -5.43 -5.09
N GLY A 330 -18.41 -5.34 -3.95
CA GLY A 330 -19.42 -4.33 -3.65
C GLY A 330 -18.86 -2.90 -3.65
N GLN A 331 -17.60 -2.75 -3.25
CA GLN A 331 -16.83 -1.51 -3.37
C GLN A 331 -15.46 -1.80 -3.99
N ARG A 332 -15.07 -1.00 -4.95
CA ARG A 332 -13.79 -1.16 -5.67
C ARG A 332 -13.00 0.14 -5.68
N ALA A 333 -11.67 0.03 -5.53
CA ALA A 333 -10.74 1.13 -5.67
C ALA A 333 -9.49 0.70 -6.46
N GLY A 334 -9.09 1.52 -7.37
CA GLY A 334 -7.80 1.49 -8.06
C GLY A 334 -7.55 0.34 -9.05
N ALA A 335 -8.00 -0.88 -8.80
CA ALA A 335 -7.61 -2.05 -9.59
C ALA A 335 -8.80 -2.83 -10.15
N VAL A 336 -8.68 -3.26 -11.41
CA VAL A 336 -9.63 -4.15 -12.10
C VAL A 336 -8.85 -5.28 -12.74
N SER A 337 -9.14 -6.52 -12.33
CA SER A 337 -8.55 -7.73 -12.89
C SER A 337 -9.50 -8.41 -13.88
N PHE A 338 -8.95 -8.94 -14.96
CA PHE A 338 -9.71 -9.58 -16.03
C PHE A 338 -8.89 -10.63 -16.77
N LEU A 339 -9.57 -11.47 -17.51
CA LEU A 339 -9.02 -12.48 -18.42
C LEU A 339 -9.66 -12.33 -19.80
N LEU A 340 -8.93 -12.69 -20.84
CA LEU A 340 -9.46 -12.90 -22.20
C LEU A 340 -9.44 -14.41 -22.48
N ASP A 341 -10.54 -14.90 -23.05
CA ASP A 341 -10.60 -16.28 -23.53
C ASP A 341 -9.56 -16.49 -24.65
N ASP A 342 -9.01 -17.68 -24.73
CA ASP A 342 -8.07 -18.12 -25.78
C ASP A 342 -6.77 -17.35 -25.89
N ILE A 343 -6.51 -16.31 -25.04
CA ILE A 343 -5.26 -15.54 -25.04
C ILE A 343 -4.61 -15.63 -23.66
N HIS A 344 -3.35 -16.08 -23.64
CA HIS A 344 -2.60 -16.06 -22.39
C HIS A 344 -2.35 -14.60 -21.92
N PRO A 345 -2.57 -14.26 -20.63
CA PRO A 345 -2.41 -12.88 -20.13
C PRO A 345 -1.08 -12.21 -20.52
N GLN A 346 0.03 -12.96 -20.52
CA GLN A 346 1.35 -12.44 -20.89
C GLN A 346 1.41 -12.02 -22.37
N ASP A 347 0.78 -12.80 -23.26
CA ASP A 347 0.79 -12.50 -24.69
C ASP A 347 -0.06 -11.26 -24.97
N ALA A 348 -1.25 -11.18 -24.37
CA ALA A 348 -2.12 -10.03 -24.46
C ALA A 348 -1.40 -8.75 -23.95
N ALA A 349 -0.72 -8.82 -22.80
CA ALA A 349 0.01 -7.68 -22.27
C ALA A 349 1.17 -7.24 -23.16
N THR A 350 1.87 -8.18 -23.80
CA THR A 350 2.94 -7.86 -24.77
C THR A 350 2.39 -7.11 -25.98
N LEU A 351 1.23 -7.53 -26.50
CA LEU A 351 0.57 -6.87 -27.63
C LEU A 351 0.01 -5.47 -27.26
N LEU A 352 -0.42 -5.29 -26.01
CA LEU A 352 -0.82 -3.99 -25.48
C LEU A 352 0.38 -3.05 -25.28
N ASP A 353 1.51 -3.55 -24.76
CA ASP A 353 2.73 -2.78 -24.60
C ASP A 353 3.27 -2.25 -25.95
N MET A 354 3.15 -3.04 -27.01
CA MET A 354 3.48 -2.60 -28.39
C MET A 354 2.63 -1.40 -28.85
N GLN A 355 1.49 -1.14 -28.20
CA GLN A 355 0.60 0.01 -28.45
C GLN A 355 0.76 1.12 -27.37
N GLY A 356 1.82 1.06 -26.55
CA GLY A 356 2.09 2.04 -25.50
C GLY A 356 1.23 1.89 -24.23
N ILE A 357 0.51 0.76 -24.09
CA ILE A 357 -0.39 0.51 -22.94
C ILE A 357 0.30 -0.38 -21.92
N ALA A 358 0.67 0.19 -20.78
CA ALA A 358 1.33 -0.49 -19.68
C ALA A 358 0.31 -0.98 -18.64
N LEU A 359 0.17 -2.29 -18.50
CA LEU A 359 -0.61 -2.95 -17.46
C LEU A 359 0.17 -4.13 -16.87
N ARG A 360 -0.36 -4.74 -15.81
CA ARG A 360 0.31 -5.85 -15.14
C ARG A 360 -0.38 -7.18 -15.40
N VAL A 361 0.43 -8.26 -15.45
CA VAL A 361 -0.07 -9.64 -15.56
C VAL A 361 0.52 -10.53 -14.48
N GLY A 362 -0.14 -11.66 -14.24
CA GLY A 362 0.29 -12.70 -13.32
C GLY A 362 -0.53 -12.77 -12.03
N HIS A 363 0.07 -13.28 -10.98
CA HIS A 363 -0.60 -13.51 -9.69
C HIS A 363 -0.64 -12.28 -8.76
N HIS A 364 -0.06 -11.14 -9.15
CA HIS A 364 -0.04 -9.86 -8.41
C HIS A 364 0.46 -9.98 -6.96
N CYS A 365 1.39 -10.90 -6.67
CA CYS A 365 1.83 -11.26 -5.32
C CYS A 365 0.68 -11.70 -4.38
N ALA A 366 -0.36 -12.34 -4.94
CA ALA A 366 -1.54 -12.88 -4.26
C ALA A 366 -1.84 -14.31 -4.77
N MET A 367 -0.82 -15.19 -4.75
CA MET A 367 -0.96 -16.58 -5.22
C MET A 367 -2.11 -17.33 -4.55
N PRO A 368 -2.32 -17.26 -3.21
CA PRO A 368 -3.43 -17.97 -2.58
C PRO A 368 -4.82 -17.51 -3.08
N LEU A 369 -4.94 -16.22 -3.44
CA LEU A 369 -6.16 -15.71 -4.09
C LEU A 369 -6.37 -16.35 -5.46
N MET A 370 -5.32 -16.41 -6.31
CA MET A 370 -5.41 -17.02 -7.64
C MET A 370 -5.77 -18.52 -7.53
N GLU A 371 -5.16 -19.22 -6.57
CA GLU A 371 -5.47 -20.62 -6.28
C GLU A 371 -6.94 -20.80 -5.85
N SER A 372 -7.46 -19.94 -4.96
CA SER A 372 -8.85 -19.98 -4.52
C SER A 372 -9.87 -19.73 -5.64
N LEU A 373 -9.47 -18.95 -6.64
CA LEU A 373 -10.26 -18.66 -7.84
C LEU A 373 -10.07 -19.71 -8.96
N GLY A 374 -9.16 -20.67 -8.80
CA GLY A 374 -8.86 -21.70 -9.79
C GLY A 374 -8.20 -21.17 -11.06
N ILE A 375 -7.43 -20.07 -10.98
CA ILE A 375 -6.77 -19.42 -12.11
C ILE A 375 -5.26 -19.24 -11.85
N GLY A 376 -4.46 -19.20 -12.93
CA GLY A 376 -3.00 -19.02 -12.82
C GLY A 376 -2.55 -17.56 -12.61
N GLY A 377 -3.40 -16.60 -12.92
CA GLY A 377 -3.12 -15.16 -12.88
C GLY A 377 -4.10 -14.38 -13.75
N THR A 378 -4.01 -13.07 -13.74
CA THR A 378 -4.89 -12.17 -14.51
C THR A 378 -4.10 -11.08 -15.22
N MET A 379 -4.71 -10.40 -16.18
CA MET A 379 -4.38 -9.02 -16.50
C MET A 379 -5.01 -8.10 -15.45
N ARG A 380 -4.32 -7.02 -15.10
CA ARG A 380 -4.82 -6.03 -14.16
C ARG A 380 -4.55 -4.62 -14.70
N ALA A 381 -5.60 -3.87 -14.96
CA ALA A 381 -5.54 -2.43 -15.13
C ALA A 381 -5.75 -1.74 -13.78
N SER A 382 -4.93 -0.75 -13.47
CA SER A 382 -5.08 0.02 -12.23
C SER A 382 -4.93 1.52 -12.49
N LEU A 383 -5.87 2.27 -11.93
CA LEU A 383 -6.04 3.71 -12.12
C LEU A 383 -5.38 4.50 -10.98
N ALA A 384 -5.07 5.76 -11.24
CA ALA A 384 -4.60 6.74 -10.28
C ALA A 384 -5.16 8.12 -10.62
N CYS A 385 -4.95 9.10 -9.76
CA CYS A 385 -5.53 10.45 -9.85
C CYS A 385 -5.30 11.18 -11.19
N TYR A 386 -4.28 10.81 -11.95
CA TYR A 386 -3.94 11.43 -13.24
C TYR A 386 -4.52 10.72 -14.46
N ASN A 387 -5.11 9.52 -14.30
CA ASN A 387 -5.73 8.82 -15.43
C ASN A 387 -7.02 9.51 -15.86
N ASN A 388 -7.36 9.39 -17.13
CA ASN A 388 -8.52 9.99 -17.73
C ASN A 388 -9.27 9.01 -18.65
N ARG A 389 -10.35 9.46 -19.30
CA ARG A 389 -11.12 8.62 -20.21
C ARG A 389 -10.32 8.16 -21.41
N ASP A 390 -9.43 9.01 -21.94
CA ASP A 390 -8.63 8.67 -23.12
C ASP A 390 -7.72 7.46 -22.82
N ASP A 391 -7.19 7.35 -21.59
CA ASP A 391 -6.41 6.17 -21.15
C ASP A 391 -7.27 4.89 -21.19
N VAL A 392 -8.51 4.97 -20.71
CA VAL A 392 -9.46 3.84 -20.71
C VAL A 392 -9.90 3.49 -22.12
N ASP A 393 -10.24 4.49 -22.95
CA ASP A 393 -10.67 4.29 -24.34
C ASP A 393 -9.56 3.63 -25.17
N ALA A 394 -8.31 4.04 -24.96
CA ALA A 394 -7.16 3.40 -25.60
C ALA A 394 -7.02 1.92 -25.24
N LEU A 395 -7.16 1.57 -23.95
CA LEU A 395 -7.15 0.18 -23.50
C LEU A 395 -8.30 -0.62 -24.13
N LEU A 396 -9.53 -0.11 -24.07
CA LEU A 396 -10.71 -0.80 -24.60
C LEU A 396 -10.62 -1.02 -26.12
N ALA A 397 -10.16 0.00 -26.85
CA ALA A 397 -9.96 -0.11 -28.31
C ALA A 397 -8.89 -1.15 -28.67
N ALA A 398 -7.82 -1.24 -27.87
CA ALA A 398 -6.79 -2.23 -28.07
C ALA A 398 -7.27 -3.66 -27.75
N LEU A 399 -8.04 -3.82 -26.65
CA LEU A 399 -8.63 -5.12 -26.27
C LEU A 399 -9.65 -5.62 -27.30
N HIS A 400 -10.51 -4.77 -27.85
CA HIS A 400 -11.41 -5.15 -28.95
C HIS A 400 -10.66 -5.64 -30.20
N LYS A 401 -9.56 -4.95 -30.56
CA LYS A 401 -8.73 -5.42 -31.68
C LYS A 401 -8.11 -6.79 -31.39
N LEU A 402 -7.68 -7.05 -30.16
CA LEU A 402 -7.12 -8.35 -29.79
C LEU A 402 -8.19 -9.45 -29.92
N SER A 403 -9.40 -9.21 -29.41
CA SER A 403 -10.50 -10.19 -29.50
C SER A 403 -10.98 -10.48 -30.94
N ASP A 404 -10.74 -9.57 -31.88
CA ASP A 404 -11.06 -9.78 -33.30
C ASP A 404 -10.04 -10.68 -34.03
N PHE A 405 -8.83 -10.87 -33.44
CA PHE A 405 -7.76 -11.70 -34.05
C PHE A 405 -7.76 -13.15 -33.57
N PHE A 406 -8.44 -13.48 -32.51
CA PHE A 406 -8.53 -14.80 -31.89
C PHE A 406 -9.95 -15.27 -31.75
#